data_a6c32d6d778935a714dfbcac3fb8edcf
#
_entry.id   a6c32d6d778935a714dfbcac3fb8edcf
#
_cell.length_a   1.000
_cell.length_b   1.000
_cell.length_c   1.000
_cell.angle_alpha   90.00
_cell.angle_beta   90.00
_cell.angle_gamma   90.00
#
_symmetry.space_group_name_H-M   'P 1'
#
loop_
_entity.id
_entity.type
_entity.pdbx_description
1 polymer ?
#
loop_
_entity_poly.entity_id
_entity_poly.type
_entity_poly.pdbx_seq_one_letter_code
_entity_poly.pdbx_strand_id
1 'polypeptide(L)'
;MSTYNRSVVAVTNRSLCTRPFLEQVERVCAFQPAALILREKDLDESAYEALAADVLAICKRHQVPCILHSFLDVAKRLGVKQIQLPLWKLEEAAADANRPLDSFSRIGAS
;
A
#
# COMPACT_ATOMS: atom_id res chain seq x y z
N MET A 1 -1.54 -24.26 2.51
CA MET A 1 -1.81 -23.60 2.97
C MET A 1 -1.39 -23.01 3.97
N SER A 2 -1.19 -22.14 4.20
CA SER A 2 -0.50 -21.62 5.20
C SER A 2 -1.25 -20.59 5.93
N THR A 3 -2.03 -20.98 6.87
CA THR A 3 -2.82 -20.05 7.65
C THR A 3 -1.95 -19.11 8.48
N TYR A 4 -0.75 -19.53 8.87
CA TYR A 4 0.14 -18.68 9.66
C TYR A 4 0.66 -17.47 8.89
N ASN A 5 0.64 -17.48 7.57
CA ASN A 5 1.04 -16.33 6.78
C ASN A 5 0.07 -15.16 6.92
N ARG A 6 -1.14 -15.42 7.37
CA ARG A 6 -2.16 -14.39 7.53
C ARG A 6 -1.88 -13.40 8.66
N SER A 7 -0.92 -13.70 9.52
CA SER A 7 -0.51 -12.77 10.56
C SER A 7 0.67 -11.90 10.14
N VAL A 8 1.21 -12.09 8.94
CA VAL A 8 2.37 -11.36 8.44
C VAL A 8 1.90 -10.22 7.55
N VAL A 9 2.37 -9.00 7.83
CA VAL A 9 2.16 -7.84 6.98
C VAL A 9 3.51 -7.50 6.35
N ALA A 10 3.57 -7.51 5.03
CA ALA A 10 4.78 -7.18 4.30
C ALA A 10 4.83 -5.69 3.99
N VAL A 11 5.97 -5.04 4.23
CA VAL A 11 6.18 -3.64 3.91
C VAL A 11 7.27 -3.58 2.84
N THR A 12 7.00 -2.87 1.74
CA THR A 12 7.98 -2.79 0.65
C THR A 12 9.14 -1.88 0.99
N ASN A 13 10.31 -2.17 0.40
CA ASN A 13 11.46 -1.29 0.47
C ASN A 13 12.34 -1.57 -0.75
N ARG A 14 12.23 -0.73 -1.80
CA ARG A 14 12.98 -0.93 -3.05
C ARG A 14 14.49 -0.88 -2.83
N SER A 15 14.95 -0.05 -1.91
CA SER A 15 16.38 0.10 -1.68
C SER A 15 17.05 -1.17 -1.13
N LEU A 16 16.28 -2.08 -0.58
CA LEU A 16 16.79 -3.35 -0.05
C LEU A 16 16.64 -4.51 -1.04
N CYS A 17 16.03 -4.28 -2.21
CA CYS A 17 15.78 -5.34 -3.17
C CYS A 17 17.06 -5.65 -3.94
N THR A 18 17.40 -6.95 -4.05
CA THR A 18 18.53 -7.42 -4.83
C THR A 18 18.12 -7.87 -6.23
N ARG A 19 16.84 -7.84 -6.53
CA ARG A 19 16.25 -8.22 -7.81
C ARG A 19 15.24 -7.13 -8.22
N PRO A 20 14.73 -7.18 -9.47
CA PRO A 20 13.72 -6.20 -9.89
C PRO A 20 12.57 -6.14 -8.90
N PHE A 21 12.13 -4.92 -8.58
CA PHE A 21 11.16 -4.71 -7.51
C PHE A 21 9.86 -5.47 -7.72
N LEU A 22 9.29 -5.41 -8.93
CA LEU A 22 8.02 -6.09 -9.19
C LEU A 22 8.14 -7.61 -9.10
N GLU A 23 9.30 -8.17 -9.44
CA GLU A 23 9.57 -9.59 -9.23
C GLU A 23 9.58 -9.93 -7.75
N GLN A 24 10.17 -9.07 -6.93
CA GLN A 24 10.17 -9.26 -5.48
C GLN A 24 8.75 -9.21 -4.92
N VAL A 25 7.94 -8.26 -5.38
CA VAL A 25 6.53 -8.17 -4.97
C VAL A 25 5.78 -9.45 -5.32
N GLU A 26 6.01 -9.99 -6.52
CA GLU A 26 5.41 -11.23 -6.96
C GLU A 26 5.74 -12.38 -6.01
N ARG A 27 7.00 -12.49 -5.61
CA ARG A 27 7.45 -13.55 -4.71
C ARG A 27 6.86 -13.41 -3.31
N VAL A 28 6.79 -12.17 -2.81
CA VAL A 28 6.21 -11.91 -1.50
C VAL A 28 4.72 -12.26 -1.51
N CYS A 29 4.01 -11.86 -2.56
CA CYS A 29 2.57 -12.15 -2.66
C CYS A 29 2.30 -13.66 -2.78
N ALA A 30 3.22 -14.42 -3.34
CA ALA A 30 3.07 -15.88 -3.42
C ALA A 30 3.02 -16.55 -2.04
N PHE A 31 3.59 -15.90 -1.01
CA PHE A 31 3.51 -16.39 0.37
C PHE A 31 2.19 -16.05 1.04
N GLN A 32 1.31 -15.30 0.37
CA GLN A 32 -0.01 -14.95 0.90
C GLN A 32 0.03 -14.24 2.25
N PRO A 33 0.75 -13.09 2.36
CA PRO A 33 0.73 -12.33 3.61
C PRO A 33 -0.67 -11.78 3.87
N ALA A 34 -0.92 -11.33 5.09
CA ALA A 34 -2.20 -10.73 5.46
C ALA A 34 -2.45 -9.43 4.69
N ALA A 35 -1.40 -8.69 4.37
CA ALA A 35 -1.46 -7.47 3.56
C ALA A 35 -0.06 -7.12 3.08
N LEU A 36 -0.01 -6.30 2.02
CA LEU A 36 1.23 -5.70 1.55
C LEU A 36 1.07 -4.19 1.59
N ILE A 37 1.98 -3.51 2.29
CA ILE A 37 2.00 -2.05 2.38
C ILE A 37 3.04 -1.52 1.40
N LEU A 38 2.59 -0.72 0.44
CA LEU A 38 3.48 -0.07 -0.52
C LEU A 38 4.00 1.24 0.08
N ARG A 39 5.18 1.18 0.68
CA ARG A 39 5.79 2.32 1.37
C ARG A 39 7.10 2.66 0.71
N GLU A 40 7.05 3.57 -0.28
CA GLU A 40 8.23 4.03 -1.03
C GLU A 40 8.31 5.54 -0.92
N LYS A 41 8.96 6.01 0.13
CA LYS A 41 8.98 7.43 0.50
C LYS A 41 9.80 8.31 -0.44
N ASP A 42 10.69 7.71 -1.21
CA ASP A 42 11.60 8.44 -2.10
C ASP A 42 10.99 8.74 -3.47
N LEU A 43 9.78 8.27 -3.74
CA LEU A 43 9.10 8.52 -5.01
C LEU A 43 8.20 9.75 -4.92
N ASP A 44 8.13 10.51 -6.02
CA ASP A 44 7.12 11.54 -6.13
C ASP A 44 5.75 10.90 -6.42
N GLU A 45 4.70 11.72 -6.43
CA GLU A 45 3.34 11.21 -6.57
C GLU A 45 3.13 10.46 -7.89
N SER A 46 3.63 11.00 -9.01
CA SER A 46 3.47 10.37 -10.33
C SER A 46 4.18 9.03 -10.41
N ALA A 47 5.42 8.96 -9.91
CA ALA A 47 6.18 7.73 -9.92
C ALA A 47 5.54 6.70 -8.99
N TYR A 48 5.06 7.14 -7.83
CA TYR A 48 4.38 6.27 -6.89
C TYR A 48 3.09 5.71 -7.49
N GLU A 49 2.32 6.55 -8.17
CA GLU A 49 1.06 6.10 -8.78
C GLU A 49 1.31 5.03 -9.85
N ALA A 50 2.31 5.23 -10.71
CA ALA A 50 2.65 4.25 -11.73
C ALA A 50 3.06 2.92 -11.11
N LEU A 51 3.91 2.97 -10.08
CA LEU A 51 4.35 1.77 -9.37
C LEU A 51 3.17 1.10 -8.65
N ALA A 52 2.32 1.88 -8.02
CA ALA A 52 1.17 1.37 -7.28
C ALA A 52 0.21 0.62 -8.21
N ALA A 53 -0.02 1.11 -9.42
CA ALA A 53 -0.88 0.42 -10.38
C ALA A 53 -0.35 -0.98 -10.69
N ASP A 54 0.97 -1.11 -10.90
CA ASP A 54 1.59 -2.41 -11.16
C ASP A 54 1.54 -3.34 -9.95
N VAL A 55 1.82 -2.79 -8.76
CA VAL A 55 1.80 -3.58 -7.52
C VAL A 55 0.37 -4.05 -7.20
N LEU A 56 -0.62 -3.19 -7.41
CA LEU A 56 -2.02 -3.56 -7.19
C LEU A 56 -2.45 -4.71 -8.10
N ALA A 57 -2.00 -4.72 -9.36
CA ALA A 57 -2.30 -5.81 -10.28
C ALA A 57 -1.73 -7.14 -9.79
N ILE A 58 -0.50 -7.10 -9.28
CA ILE A 58 0.15 -8.30 -8.73
C ILE A 58 -0.59 -8.79 -7.48
N CYS A 59 -0.88 -7.89 -6.56
CA CYS A 59 -1.59 -8.23 -5.34
C CYS A 59 -2.96 -8.83 -5.63
N LYS A 60 -3.67 -8.27 -6.62
CA LYS A 60 -4.98 -8.77 -7.01
C LYS A 60 -4.90 -10.21 -7.54
N ARG A 61 -3.88 -10.51 -8.34
CA ARG A 61 -3.71 -11.88 -8.85
C ARG A 61 -3.49 -12.90 -7.75
N HIS A 62 -2.82 -12.49 -6.68
CA HIS A 62 -2.54 -13.37 -5.54
C HIS A 62 -3.57 -13.23 -4.42
N GLN A 63 -4.57 -12.37 -4.59
CA GLN A 63 -5.60 -12.13 -3.57
C GLN A 63 -5.01 -11.62 -2.25
N VAL A 64 -4.00 -10.76 -2.35
CA VAL A 64 -3.35 -10.13 -1.21
C VAL A 64 -3.85 -8.69 -1.10
N PRO A 65 -4.39 -8.27 0.05
CA PRO A 65 -4.77 -6.87 0.24
C PRO A 65 -3.55 -5.96 0.11
N CYS A 66 -3.68 -4.89 -0.67
CA CYS A 66 -2.62 -3.91 -0.84
C CYS A 66 -3.03 -2.60 -0.18
N ILE A 67 -2.19 -2.11 0.71
CA ILE A 67 -2.41 -0.87 1.43
C ILE A 67 -1.41 0.15 0.91
N LEU A 68 -1.91 1.32 0.45
CA LEU A 68 -1.03 2.39 0.02
C LEU A 68 -0.64 3.24 1.22
N HIS A 69 0.52 3.89 1.11
CA HIS A 69 1.08 4.70 2.19
C HIS A 69 1.26 6.14 1.72
N SER A 70 0.74 7.09 2.49
CA SER A 70 0.94 8.54 2.35
C SER A 70 0.20 9.25 1.23
N PHE A 71 0.00 8.67 0.07
CA PHE A 71 -0.57 9.36 -1.08
C PHE A 71 -2.07 9.15 -1.19
N LEU A 72 -2.84 9.97 -0.47
CA LEU A 72 -4.31 9.88 -0.44
C LEU A 72 -4.93 10.00 -1.82
N ASP A 73 -4.48 10.97 -2.63
CA ASP A 73 -5.06 11.19 -3.94
C ASP A 73 -4.80 10.04 -4.90
N VAL A 74 -3.60 9.45 -4.81
CA VAL A 74 -3.27 8.26 -5.60
C VAL A 74 -4.19 7.10 -5.23
N ALA A 75 -4.38 6.88 -3.93
CA ALA A 75 -5.26 5.80 -3.47
C ALA A 75 -6.69 5.98 -3.96
N LYS A 76 -7.19 7.22 -3.93
CA LYS A 76 -8.53 7.53 -4.44
C LYS A 76 -8.65 7.27 -5.94
N ARG A 77 -7.66 7.73 -6.73
CA ARG A 77 -7.67 7.55 -8.18
C ARG A 77 -7.62 6.07 -8.57
N LEU A 78 -6.90 5.27 -7.80
CA LEU A 78 -6.76 3.84 -8.07
C LEU A 78 -7.86 2.99 -7.43
N GLY A 79 -8.78 3.61 -6.69
CA GLY A 79 -9.89 2.90 -6.06
C GLY A 79 -9.51 2.05 -4.86
N VAL A 80 -8.37 2.33 -4.24
CA VAL A 80 -7.90 1.59 -3.07
C VAL A 80 -8.68 2.04 -1.83
N LYS A 81 -9.18 1.10 -1.04
CA LYS A 81 -10.01 1.37 0.13
C LYS A 81 -9.25 1.37 1.45
N GLN A 82 -7.98 1.00 1.42
CA GLN A 82 -7.15 0.95 2.62
C GLN A 82 -5.92 1.82 2.43
N ILE A 83 -5.61 2.63 3.43
CA ILE A 83 -4.46 3.52 3.37
C ILE A 83 -3.80 3.60 4.75
N GLN A 84 -2.48 3.82 4.74
CA GLN A 84 -1.71 4.07 5.94
C GLN A 84 -1.01 5.42 5.80
N LEU A 85 -1.08 6.24 6.84
CA LEU A 85 -0.53 7.59 6.84
C LEU A 85 0.41 7.79 8.02
N PRO A 86 1.47 8.63 7.88
CA PRO A 86 2.15 9.13 9.04
C PRO A 86 1.15 9.86 9.95
N LEU A 87 1.36 9.82 11.26
CA LEU A 87 0.40 10.38 12.21
C LEU A 87 0.04 11.83 11.90
N TRP A 88 1.04 12.65 11.55
CA TRP A 88 0.78 14.07 11.27
C TRP A 88 -0.13 14.26 10.04
N LYS A 89 0.00 13.41 9.02
CA LYS A 89 -0.90 13.47 7.85
C LYS A 89 -2.30 13.00 8.21
N LEU A 90 -2.40 12.00 9.07
CA LEU A 90 -3.71 11.51 9.52
C LEU A 90 -4.45 12.60 10.29
N GLU A 91 -3.78 13.30 11.20
CA GLU A 91 -4.38 14.40 11.96
C GLU A 91 -4.82 15.51 11.03
N GLU A 92 -3.99 15.89 10.05
CA GLU A 92 -4.32 16.92 9.10
C GLU A 92 -5.53 16.54 8.25
N ALA A 93 -5.57 15.31 7.75
CA ALA A 93 -6.68 14.83 6.94
C ALA A 93 -7.97 14.71 7.74
N ALA A 94 -7.89 14.32 9.01
CA ALA A 94 -9.06 14.22 9.87
C ALA A 94 -9.67 15.58 10.17
N ALA A 95 -8.85 16.64 10.19
CA ALA A 95 -9.32 18.01 10.44
C ALA A 95 -9.80 18.70 9.15
N ASP A 96 -9.57 18.13 7.98
CA ASP A 96 -9.92 18.73 6.71
C ASP A 96 -11.43 18.69 6.48
N ALA A 97 -12.02 19.86 6.18
CA ALA A 97 -13.45 19.99 5.93
C ALA A 97 -13.92 19.22 4.70
N ASN A 98 -13.02 18.88 3.78
CA ASN A 98 -13.35 18.08 2.59
C ASN A 98 -13.47 16.59 2.88
N ARG A 99 -13.19 16.18 4.11
CA ARG A 99 -13.32 14.81 4.57
C ARG A 99 -12.63 13.79 3.64
N PRO A 100 -11.32 13.95 3.40
CA PRO A 100 -10.61 13.11 2.44
C PRO A 100 -10.52 11.64 2.83
N LEU A 101 -10.77 11.31 4.10
CA LEU A 101 -10.70 9.93 4.59
C LEU A 101 -12.00 9.15 4.43
N ASP A 102 -13.10 9.81 4.05
CA ASP A 102 -14.42 9.17 3.99
C ASP A 102 -14.53 8.05 2.96
N SER A 103 -13.68 8.09 1.92
CA SER A 103 -13.70 7.07 0.88
C SER A 103 -12.96 5.77 1.25
N PHE A 104 -12.33 5.75 2.41
CA PHE A 104 -11.53 4.59 2.82
C PHE A 104 -12.27 3.74 3.84
N SER A 105 -12.22 2.42 3.65
CA SER A 105 -12.81 1.48 4.60
C SER A 105 -11.86 1.13 5.73
N ARG A 106 -10.57 1.36 5.56
CA ARG A 106 -9.57 1.09 6.59
C ARG A 106 -8.43 2.10 6.52
N ILE A 107 -8.12 2.73 7.64
CA ILE A 107 -7.08 3.74 7.74
C ILE A 107 -6.17 3.37 8.90
N GLY A 108 -4.86 3.35 8.64
CA GLY A 108 -3.87 3.09 9.66
C GLY A 108 -2.94 4.28 9.85
N ALA A 109 -2.34 4.38 11.03
CA ALA A 109 -1.33 5.39 11.34
C ALA A 109 0.04 4.72 11.47
N SER A 110 1.08 5.43 11.08
CA SER A 110 2.45 4.92 11.20
C SER A 110 3.38 5.92 11.88
#